data_076e3135096a74354a292e5fba7259cf
#
_entry.id   076e3135096a74354a292e5fba7259cf
#
_cell.length_a   1.000
_cell.length_b   1.000
_cell.length_c   1.000
_cell.angle_alpha   90.00
_cell.angle_beta   90.00
_cell.angle_gamma   90.00
#
_symmetry.space_group_name_H-M   'P 1'
#
loop_
_entity.id
_entity.type
_entity.pdbx_description
1 polymer ?
#
loop_
_entity_poly.entity_id
_entity_poly.type
_entity_poly.pdbx_seq_one_letter_code
_entity_poly.pdbx_strand_id
1 'polypeptide(L)'
;MLALSATGCVNQHPEQTADDGSDQVRIVATSPAAVDICDKLELDLVGVCSSTLSTIPERYQDVTAVGTAMSPDLEILKSLNPDYVISPNSLQSDLQPKYASIEVNSLFLNLRSVEGMYASIEGLGEKFDREEQAQALVEEYQQFMEEYRSQNEGKESPTVLVLMGLPGSYIVATESSYVGNLVKLAGGVNVYGDGDGQEFLTANTEDMKTKEPDIILRAAHALPEDVVEMFQDEFETNDIWKHFEAVQEGRVYDLPYDLFGMSAKFNYPDALEELQPLLFGEGI
;
A
#
# COMPACT_ATOMS: atom_id res chain seq x y z
N MET A 1 6.40 35.98 83.34
CA MET A 1 6.71 34.82 82.56
C MET A 1 6.15 35.07 81.15
N LEU A 2 7.05 35.42 80.23
CA LEU A 2 6.68 35.65 78.83
C LEU A 2 6.73 34.29 78.08
N ALA A 3 5.66 33.96 77.36
CA ALA A 3 5.66 32.85 76.44
C ALA A 3 5.82 33.45 75.00
N LEU A 4 6.93 33.13 74.33
CA LEU A 4 7.14 33.44 72.92
C LEU A 4 6.50 32.35 72.07
N SER A 5 5.55 32.80 71.21
CA SER A 5 4.99 31.99 70.15
C SER A 5 5.82 32.15 68.88
N ALA A 6 6.48 31.10 68.43
CA ALA A 6 7.19 31.09 67.16
C ALA A 6 6.24 30.62 66.03
N THR A 7 5.96 31.54 65.09
CA THR A 7 5.16 31.29 63.88
C THR A 7 6.14 30.76 62.81
N GLY A 8 6.04 29.47 62.50
CA GLY A 8 6.79 28.86 61.40
C GLY A 8 6.06 29.15 60.07
N CYS A 9 6.71 29.90 59.16
CA CYS A 9 6.30 29.99 57.77
C CYS A 9 6.65 28.68 57.03
N VAL A 10 5.65 27.95 56.62
CA VAL A 10 5.80 26.83 55.71
C VAL A 10 5.89 27.42 54.30
N ASN A 11 7.08 27.39 53.72
CA ASN A 11 7.31 27.61 52.31
C ASN A 11 6.75 26.43 51.52
N GLN A 12 5.57 26.58 50.91
CA GLN A 12 5.11 25.64 49.86
C GLN A 12 5.94 25.95 48.61
N HIS A 13 6.87 25.05 48.30
CA HIS A 13 7.39 24.93 46.95
C HIS A 13 6.25 24.38 46.07
N PRO A 14 5.99 24.98 44.89
CA PRO A 14 5.15 24.30 43.91
C PRO A 14 5.91 23.04 43.50
N GLU A 15 5.25 21.89 43.70
CA GLU A 15 5.66 20.64 43.03
C GLU A 15 5.72 20.95 41.54
N GLN A 16 6.95 21.02 41.02
CA GLN A 16 7.18 20.80 39.62
C GLN A 16 6.70 19.38 39.32
N THR A 17 5.57 19.29 38.64
CA THR A 17 5.24 18.09 37.93
C THR A 17 6.41 17.75 37.04
N ALA A 18 7.15 16.69 37.37
CA ALA A 18 8.13 16.14 36.50
C ALA A 18 7.41 15.91 35.16
N ASP A 19 7.85 16.65 34.16
CA ASP A 19 7.66 16.30 32.76
C ASP A 19 8.30 14.91 32.65
N ASP A 20 7.47 13.87 32.60
CA ASP A 20 7.88 12.52 32.29
C ASP A 20 8.22 12.53 30.80
N GLY A 21 9.40 13.04 30.48
CA GLY A 21 9.99 13.00 29.17
C GLY A 21 10.29 11.53 28.81
N SER A 22 9.24 10.73 28.64
CA SER A 22 9.34 9.56 27.79
C SER A 22 9.63 10.12 26.39
N ASP A 23 10.85 9.90 25.88
CA ASP A 23 11.27 10.15 24.51
C ASP A 23 10.44 9.22 23.58
N GLN A 24 9.12 9.45 23.53
CA GLN A 24 8.24 8.72 22.65
C GLN A 24 8.58 9.15 21.22
N VAL A 25 9.01 8.18 20.41
CA VAL A 25 9.38 8.41 19.01
C VAL A 25 8.19 9.01 18.26
N ARG A 26 8.41 10.14 17.62
CA ARG A 26 7.38 10.90 16.88
C ARG A 26 7.36 10.46 15.43
N ILE A 27 6.29 9.80 15.03
CA ILE A 27 6.15 9.15 13.70
C ILE A 27 5.04 9.86 12.92
N VAL A 28 5.29 10.10 11.63
CA VAL A 28 4.29 10.53 10.66
C VAL A 28 4.17 9.49 9.56
N ALA A 29 2.93 9.09 9.20
CA ALA A 29 2.65 8.20 8.09
C ALA A 29 1.93 8.96 6.95
N THR A 30 2.51 8.96 5.74
CA THR A 30 2.07 9.81 4.64
C THR A 30 1.22 9.13 3.58
N SER A 31 0.87 7.86 3.75
CA SER A 31 -0.06 7.15 2.86
C SER A 31 -1.04 6.29 3.65
N PRO A 32 -2.24 6.00 3.13
CA PRO A 32 -3.20 5.15 3.82
C PRO A 32 -2.61 3.79 4.21
N ALA A 33 -1.90 3.12 3.30
CA ALA A 33 -1.28 1.83 3.59
C ALA A 33 -0.22 1.92 4.70
N ALA A 34 0.56 3.01 4.76
CA ALA A 34 1.52 3.22 5.85
C ALA A 34 0.80 3.49 7.20
N VAL A 35 -0.32 4.21 7.17
CA VAL A 35 -1.15 4.45 8.36
C VAL A 35 -1.74 3.14 8.87
N ASP A 36 -2.28 2.29 7.98
CA ASP A 36 -2.84 0.99 8.34
C ASP A 36 -1.79 0.06 8.95
N ILE A 37 -0.56 0.05 8.39
CA ILE A 37 0.56 -0.72 8.96
C ILE A 37 0.93 -0.21 10.35
N CYS A 38 1.01 1.10 10.55
CA CYS A 38 1.28 1.68 11.87
C CYS A 38 0.18 1.34 12.88
N ASP A 39 -1.09 1.32 12.46
CA ASP A 39 -2.21 0.93 13.30
C ASP A 39 -2.11 -0.54 13.74
N LYS A 40 -1.83 -1.44 12.81
CA LYS A 40 -1.64 -2.88 13.10
C LYS A 40 -0.43 -3.16 13.99
N LEU A 41 0.60 -2.34 13.90
CA LEU A 41 1.78 -2.40 14.79
C LEU A 41 1.59 -1.63 16.10
N GLU A 42 0.41 -1.07 16.34
CA GLU A 42 0.09 -0.27 17.53
C GLU A 42 1.06 0.91 17.77
N LEU A 43 1.57 1.51 16.69
CA LEU A 43 2.43 2.69 16.74
C LEU A 43 1.61 3.96 16.90
N ASP A 44 2.07 4.88 17.75
CA ASP A 44 1.45 6.20 17.87
C ASP A 44 1.95 7.13 16.77
N LEU A 45 1.02 7.84 16.12
CA LEU A 45 1.33 8.80 15.06
C LEU A 45 1.07 10.23 15.53
N VAL A 46 1.95 11.15 15.15
CA VAL A 46 1.78 12.60 15.35
C VAL A 46 1.27 13.30 14.09
N GLY A 47 1.25 12.60 12.96
CA GLY A 47 0.72 13.09 11.69
C GLY A 47 0.33 11.94 10.76
N VAL A 48 -0.75 12.13 9.99
CA VAL A 48 -1.29 11.15 9.03
C VAL A 48 -1.56 11.80 7.68
N CYS A 49 -1.63 10.98 6.63
CA CYS A 49 -2.04 11.47 5.31
C CYS A 49 -3.49 11.91 5.27
N SER A 50 -3.82 12.81 4.32
CA SER A 50 -5.19 13.05 3.89
C SER A 50 -5.54 12.07 2.77
N SER A 51 -6.72 11.45 2.84
CA SER A 51 -7.26 10.61 1.77
C SER A 51 -8.76 10.83 1.63
N THR A 52 -9.25 10.85 0.40
CA THR A 52 -10.68 10.82 0.06
C THR A 52 -11.14 9.43 -0.35
N LEU A 53 -10.19 8.51 -0.58
CA LEU A 53 -10.44 7.17 -1.10
C LEU A 53 -10.27 6.07 -0.03
N SER A 54 -9.73 6.42 1.13
CA SER A 54 -9.48 5.48 2.22
C SER A 54 -9.83 6.14 3.55
N THR A 55 -10.43 5.36 4.44
CA THR A 55 -10.75 5.82 5.80
C THR A 55 -9.50 5.70 6.67
N ILE A 56 -9.20 6.74 7.43
CA ILE A 56 -8.13 6.70 8.45
C ILE A 56 -8.67 5.92 9.67
N PRO A 57 -7.90 4.98 10.25
CA PRO A 57 -8.29 4.25 11.45
C PRO A 57 -8.76 5.16 12.59
N GLU A 58 -9.73 4.70 13.37
CA GLU A 58 -10.35 5.49 14.46
C GLU A 58 -9.32 6.07 15.43
N ARG A 59 -8.28 5.29 15.72
CA ARG A 59 -7.14 5.68 16.55
C ARG A 59 -6.47 7.00 16.12
N TYR A 60 -6.52 7.35 14.84
CA TYR A 60 -5.81 8.49 14.28
C TYR A 60 -6.72 9.60 13.73
N GLN A 61 -8.03 9.55 13.98
CA GLN A 61 -8.98 10.53 13.43
C GLN A 61 -8.72 11.97 13.90
N ASP A 62 -8.19 12.13 15.12
CA ASP A 62 -7.83 13.43 15.70
C ASP A 62 -6.37 13.85 15.45
N VAL A 63 -5.60 13.02 14.72
CA VAL A 63 -4.20 13.30 14.41
C VAL A 63 -4.08 14.29 13.26
N THR A 64 -3.08 15.15 13.32
CA THR A 64 -2.85 16.21 12.31
C THR A 64 -2.68 15.63 10.91
N ALA A 65 -3.49 16.10 9.96
CA ALA A 65 -3.35 15.73 8.56
C ALA A 65 -2.18 16.50 7.90
N VAL A 66 -1.27 15.75 7.24
CA VAL A 66 -0.05 16.31 6.63
C VAL A 66 -0.12 16.40 5.10
N GLY A 67 -1.32 16.35 4.50
CA GLY A 67 -1.50 16.39 3.06
C GLY A 67 -1.60 14.99 2.42
N THR A 68 -1.62 14.93 1.10
CA THR A 68 -1.76 13.67 0.36
C THR A 68 -0.43 12.91 0.26
N ALA A 69 -0.48 11.60 -0.03
CA ALA A 69 0.72 10.78 -0.18
C ALA A 69 1.70 11.32 -1.22
N MET A 70 1.22 11.82 -2.34
CA MET A 70 2.06 12.38 -3.42
C MET A 70 2.58 13.80 -3.12
N SER A 71 1.87 14.55 -2.27
CA SER A 71 2.18 15.94 -1.96
C SER A 71 1.95 16.23 -0.47
N PRO A 72 2.83 15.69 0.42
CA PRO A 72 2.78 16.04 1.83
C PRO A 72 3.19 17.49 2.03
N ASP A 73 2.55 18.16 2.99
CA ASP A 73 2.85 19.53 3.38
C ASP A 73 4.10 19.56 4.27
N LEU A 74 5.21 20.05 3.73
CA LEU A 74 6.50 20.07 4.42
C LEU A 74 6.53 21.06 5.59
N GLU A 75 5.70 22.11 5.59
CA GLU A 75 5.62 23.06 6.69
C GLU A 75 4.91 22.42 7.89
N ILE A 76 3.80 21.71 7.63
CA ILE A 76 3.11 20.96 8.67
C ILE A 76 4.03 19.85 9.20
N LEU A 77 4.67 19.06 8.32
CA LEU A 77 5.63 18.03 8.73
C LEU A 77 6.71 18.60 9.65
N LYS A 78 7.33 19.69 9.25
CA LYS A 78 8.37 20.35 10.05
C LYS A 78 7.84 20.84 11.40
N SER A 79 6.61 21.37 11.44
CA SER A 79 6.00 21.87 12.69
C SER A 79 5.71 20.74 13.68
N LEU A 80 5.44 19.53 13.20
CA LEU A 80 5.23 18.34 14.01
C LEU A 80 6.53 17.79 14.61
N ASN A 81 7.68 18.24 14.12
CA ASN A 81 9.00 17.79 14.57
C ASN A 81 9.08 16.25 14.70
N PRO A 82 8.82 15.47 13.64
CA PRO A 82 8.84 14.03 13.69
C PRO A 82 10.28 13.50 13.69
N ASP A 83 10.51 12.38 14.39
CA ASP A 83 11.76 11.63 14.30
C ASP A 83 11.83 10.85 12.99
N TYR A 84 10.66 10.33 12.54
CA TYR A 84 10.52 9.56 11.31
C TYR A 84 9.29 9.93 10.52
N VAL A 85 9.44 9.95 9.18
CA VAL A 85 8.35 9.99 8.21
C VAL A 85 8.33 8.67 7.44
N ILE A 86 7.19 7.98 7.45
CA ILE A 86 6.99 6.68 6.79
C ILE A 86 6.17 6.91 5.51
N SER A 87 6.70 6.44 4.37
CA SER A 87 6.12 6.63 3.04
C SER A 87 6.24 5.35 2.20
N PRO A 88 5.44 5.16 1.13
CA PRO A 88 5.63 4.06 0.21
C PRO A 88 6.89 4.27 -0.66
N ASN A 89 7.59 3.19 -0.97
CA ASN A 89 8.82 3.23 -1.77
C ASN A 89 8.60 3.66 -3.24
N SER A 90 7.39 3.52 -3.76
CA SER A 90 7.03 4.04 -5.09
C SER A 90 7.17 5.56 -5.22
N LEU A 91 7.13 6.30 -4.09
CA LEU A 91 7.32 7.76 -4.04
C LEU A 91 8.71 8.17 -3.52
N GLN A 92 9.62 7.22 -3.31
CA GLN A 92 10.93 7.49 -2.69
C GLN A 92 11.75 8.50 -3.48
N SER A 93 11.84 8.36 -4.80
CA SER A 93 12.62 9.27 -5.65
C SER A 93 12.19 10.73 -5.51
N ASP A 94 10.90 10.97 -5.33
CA ASP A 94 10.31 12.30 -5.27
C ASP A 94 10.29 12.89 -3.86
N LEU A 95 10.07 12.04 -2.85
CA LEU A 95 9.86 12.49 -1.47
C LEU A 95 11.15 12.51 -0.62
N GLN A 96 12.09 11.60 -0.85
CA GLN A 96 13.32 11.54 -0.06
C GLN A 96 14.12 12.86 -0.07
N PRO A 97 14.32 13.55 -1.22
CA PRO A 97 14.99 14.85 -1.24
C PRO A 97 14.22 15.94 -0.48
N LYS A 98 12.88 15.88 -0.53
CA LYS A 98 12.02 16.84 0.19
C LYS A 98 12.14 16.67 1.71
N TYR A 99 12.08 15.43 2.21
CA TYR A 99 12.25 15.14 3.64
C TYR A 99 13.66 15.48 4.13
N ALA A 100 14.68 15.20 3.33
CA ALA A 100 16.05 15.60 3.63
C ALA A 100 16.20 17.13 3.75
N SER A 101 15.46 17.91 2.94
CA SER A 101 15.52 19.39 2.99
C SER A 101 14.95 19.99 4.27
N ILE A 102 14.14 19.25 5.01
CA ILE A 102 13.60 19.63 6.32
C ILE A 102 14.25 18.87 7.48
N GLU A 103 15.33 18.12 7.19
CA GLU A 103 16.15 17.37 8.16
C GLU A 103 15.37 16.29 8.95
N VAL A 104 14.39 15.62 8.30
CA VAL A 104 13.60 14.52 8.88
C VAL A 104 14.07 13.19 8.33
N ASN A 105 14.23 12.18 9.20
CA ASN A 105 14.52 10.83 8.77
C ASN A 105 13.32 10.22 8.05
N SER A 106 13.55 9.55 6.93
CA SER A 106 12.49 8.91 6.15
C SER A 106 12.69 7.41 6.04
N LEU A 107 11.59 6.68 6.19
CA LEU A 107 11.50 5.23 5.99
C LEU A 107 10.56 4.98 4.81
N PHE A 108 11.01 4.17 3.85
CA PHE A 108 10.22 3.85 2.67
C PHE A 108 9.86 2.37 2.68
N LEU A 109 8.56 2.10 2.80
CA LEU A 109 8.03 0.74 2.86
C LEU A 109 7.95 0.14 1.45
N ASN A 110 8.36 -1.11 1.31
CA ASN A 110 8.18 -1.82 0.05
C ASN A 110 6.73 -2.31 -0.07
N LEU A 111 5.89 -1.51 -0.70
CA LEU A 111 4.48 -1.81 -0.93
C LEU A 111 4.18 -2.26 -2.38
N ARG A 112 5.22 -2.64 -3.15
CA ARG A 112 5.06 -3.17 -4.51
C ARG A 112 4.60 -4.62 -4.53
N SER A 113 4.71 -5.32 -3.42
CA SER A 113 4.29 -6.71 -3.26
C SER A 113 3.79 -6.96 -1.85
N VAL A 114 2.98 -8.02 -1.67
CA VAL A 114 2.50 -8.46 -0.37
C VAL A 114 3.68 -8.89 0.50
N GLU A 115 4.62 -9.66 -0.05
CA GLU A 115 5.83 -10.10 0.65
C GLU A 115 6.70 -8.91 1.08
N GLY A 116 6.82 -7.88 0.20
CA GLY A 116 7.53 -6.64 0.51
C GLY A 116 6.88 -5.86 1.65
N MET A 117 5.55 -5.84 1.70
CA MET A 117 4.80 -5.23 2.78
C MET A 117 5.12 -5.93 4.11
N TYR A 118 5.07 -7.26 4.17
CA TYR A 118 5.37 -8.00 5.40
C TYR A 118 6.84 -7.88 5.82
N ALA A 119 7.79 -7.88 4.89
CA ALA A 119 9.19 -7.57 5.21
C ALA A 119 9.35 -6.15 5.77
N SER A 120 8.57 -5.18 5.29
CA SER A 120 8.57 -3.82 5.84
C SER A 120 7.93 -3.78 7.24
N ILE A 121 6.89 -4.57 7.50
CA ILE A 121 6.26 -4.72 8.82
C ILE A 121 7.25 -5.29 9.83
N GLU A 122 8.00 -6.35 9.48
CA GLU A 122 9.07 -6.92 10.33
C GLU A 122 10.13 -5.87 10.65
N GLY A 123 10.61 -5.12 9.63
CA GLY A 123 11.60 -4.06 9.83
C GLY A 123 11.10 -2.89 10.69
N LEU A 124 9.82 -2.55 10.63
CA LEU A 124 9.21 -1.56 11.54
C LEU A 124 9.05 -2.13 12.94
N GLY A 125 8.66 -3.40 13.06
CA GLY A 125 8.56 -4.11 14.34
C GLY A 125 9.89 -4.07 15.09
N GLU A 126 10.99 -4.49 14.45
CA GLU A 126 12.35 -4.44 15.02
C GLU A 126 12.77 -3.01 15.39
N LYS A 127 12.44 -2.03 14.54
CA LYS A 127 12.85 -0.64 14.74
C LYS A 127 12.15 0.06 15.89
N PHE A 128 10.89 -0.28 16.15
CA PHE A 128 10.02 0.43 17.09
C PHE A 128 9.56 -0.44 18.28
N ASP A 129 10.25 -1.53 18.55
CA ASP A 129 9.94 -2.47 19.65
C ASP A 129 8.48 -3.00 19.56
N ARG A 130 8.13 -3.53 18.35
CA ARG A 130 6.82 -4.13 18.02
C ARG A 130 6.96 -5.48 17.32
N GLU A 131 8.00 -6.24 17.68
CA GLU A 131 8.31 -7.54 17.07
C GLU A 131 7.17 -8.54 17.27
N GLU A 132 6.49 -8.54 18.43
CA GLU A 132 5.39 -9.45 18.71
C GLU A 132 4.20 -9.18 17.76
N GLN A 133 3.86 -7.91 17.55
CA GLN A 133 2.77 -7.52 16.61
C GLN A 133 3.15 -7.85 15.17
N ALA A 134 4.39 -7.55 14.78
CA ALA A 134 4.89 -7.85 13.44
C ALA A 134 4.88 -9.35 13.16
N GLN A 135 5.35 -10.16 14.11
CA GLN A 135 5.37 -11.62 13.97
C GLN A 135 3.96 -12.20 13.86
N ALA A 136 3.00 -11.73 14.66
CA ALA A 136 1.61 -12.17 14.58
C ALA A 136 1.03 -11.92 13.17
N LEU A 137 1.27 -10.73 12.59
CA LEU A 137 0.82 -10.39 11.24
C LEU A 137 1.48 -11.28 10.17
N VAL A 138 2.77 -11.60 10.32
CA VAL A 138 3.49 -12.50 9.40
C VAL A 138 2.96 -13.93 9.49
N GLU A 139 2.65 -14.42 10.69
CA GLU A 139 2.08 -15.75 10.89
C GLU A 139 0.68 -15.85 10.26
N GLU A 140 -0.18 -14.83 10.43
CA GLU A 140 -1.49 -14.76 9.76
C GLU A 140 -1.35 -14.81 8.22
N TYR A 141 -0.41 -14.03 7.67
CA TYR A 141 -0.11 -14.05 6.24
C TYR A 141 0.33 -15.45 5.75
N GLN A 142 1.26 -16.07 6.46
CA GLN A 142 1.81 -17.37 6.08
C GLN A 142 0.71 -18.44 6.10
N GLN A 143 -0.12 -18.45 7.14
CA GLN A 143 -1.24 -19.38 7.24
C GLN A 143 -2.25 -19.17 6.11
N PHE A 144 -2.65 -17.92 5.85
CA PHE A 144 -3.57 -17.62 4.75
C PHE A 144 -3.02 -18.08 3.40
N MET A 145 -1.74 -17.79 3.13
CA MET A 145 -1.12 -18.19 1.84
C MET A 145 -0.95 -19.71 1.69
N GLU A 146 -0.73 -20.43 2.78
CA GLU A 146 -0.68 -21.90 2.75
C GLU A 146 -2.06 -22.48 2.40
N GLU A 147 -3.12 -21.99 3.06
CA GLU A 147 -4.51 -22.39 2.79
C GLU A 147 -4.93 -22.04 1.36
N TYR A 148 -4.65 -20.81 0.91
CA TYR A 148 -4.98 -20.32 -0.43
C TYR A 148 -4.27 -21.14 -1.53
N ARG A 149 -2.98 -21.43 -1.39
CA ARG A 149 -2.22 -22.24 -2.34
C ARG A 149 -2.75 -23.68 -2.42
N SER A 150 -3.15 -24.26 -1.28
CA SER A 150 -3.69 -25.61 -1.24
C SER A 150 -5.00 -25.74 -2.04
N GLN A 151 -5.84 -24.70 -2.08
CA GLN A 151 -7.09 -24.67 -2.86
C GLN A 151 -6.84 -24.62 -4.38
N ASN A 152 -5.66 -24.17 -4.80
CA ASN A 152 -5.28 -24.03 -6.19
C ASN A 152 -4.30 -25.12 -6.67
N GLU A 153 -3.94 -26.07 -5.80
CA GLU A 153 -3.02 -27.13 -6.12
C GLU A 153 -3.54 -28.00 -7.30
N GLY A 154 -2.70 -28.20 -8.30
CA GLY A 154 -3.00 -29.00 -9.48
C GLY A 154 -3.81 -28.28 -10.57
N LYS A 155 -4.20 -27.03 -10.37
CA LYS A 155 -4.79 -26.20 -11.44
C LYS A 155 -3.70 -25.72 -12.41
N GLU A 156 -4.03 -25.65 -13.71
CA GLU A 156 -3.14 -25.10 -14.71
C GLU A 156 -3.06 -23.57 -14.57
N SER A 157 -1.85 -23.01 -14.56
CA SER A 157 -1.62 -21.57 -14.40
C SER A 157 -1.85 -20.84 -15.72
N PRO A 158 -2.87 -19.98 -15.86
CA PRO A 158 -3.11 -19.23 -17.07
C PRO A 158 -2.09 -18.10 -17.24
N THR A 159 -1.80 -17.75 -18.50
CA THR A 159 -0.99 -16.56 -18.83
C THR A 159 -1.86 -15.31 -18.80
N VAL A 160 -1.37 -14.25 -18.17
CA VAL A 160 -2.14 -13.03 -17.86
C VAL A 160 -1.42 -11.78 -18.36
N LEU A 161 -2.12 -10.97 -19.14
CA LEU A 161 -1.74 -9.59 -19.43
C LEU A 161 -2.45 -8.66 -18.44
N VAL A 162 -1.69 -7.84 -17.73
CA VAL A 162 -2.24 -6.85 -16.80
C VAL A 162 -2.04 -5.45 -17.37
N LEU A 163 -3.14 -4.74 -17.56
CA LEU A 163 -3.16 -3.34 -18.01
C LEU A 163 -3.52 -2.42 -16.83
N MET A 164 -2.71 -1.40 -16.62
CA MET A 164 -2.98 -0.35 -15.64
C MET A 164 -3.43 0.92 -16.37
N GLY A 165 -4.69 1.28 -16.22
CA GLY A 165 -5.30 2.45 -16.87
C GLY A 165 -5.08 3.73 -16.06
N LEU A 166 -4.87 4.80 -16.83
CA LEU A 166 -4.92 6.20 -16.39
C LEU A 166 -5.93 6.93 -17.29
N PRO A 167 -6.51 8.06 -16.89
CA PRO A 167 -7.38 8.80 -17.77
C PRO A 167 -6.72 9.11 -19.13
N GLY A 168 -7.25 8.54 -20.22
CA GLY A 168 -6.76 8.73 -21.59
C GLY A 168 -5.52 7.92 -22.01
N SER A 169 -5.01 7.01 -21.17
CA SER A 169 -3.87 6.13 -21.51
C SER A 169 -3.82 4.89 -20.64
N TYR A 170 -2.99 3.92 -21.01
CA TYR A 170 -2.70 2.75 -20.19
C TYR A 170 -1.25 2.28 -20.37
N ILE A 171 -0.77 1.56 -19.38
CA ILE A 171 0.56 0.95 -19.31
C ILE A 171 0.41 -0.54 -18.95
N VAL A 172 1.46 -1.32 -19.16
CA VAL A 172 1.52 -2.72 -18.76
C VAL A 172 2.05 -2.83 -17.35
N ALA A 173 1.34 -3.57 -16.49
CA ALA A 173 1.81 -3.90 -15.15
C ALA A 173 2.53 -5.26 -15.15
N THR A 174 3.75 -5.31 -14.63
CA THR A 174 4.58 -6.52 -14.51
C THR A 174 4.41 -7.19 -13.14
N GLU A 175 5.04 -8.35 -12.91
CA GLU A 175 5.08 -8.99 -11.59
C GLU A 175 5.74 -8.14 -10.50
N SER A 176 6.56 -7.14 -10.89
CA SER A 176 7.18 -6.19 -9.96
C SER A 176 6.23 -5.10 -9.46
N SER A 177 5.02 -4.99 -10.04
CA SER A 177 3.92 -4.15 -9.55
C SER A 177 3.05 -4.89 -8.55
N TYR A 178 2.33 -4.16 -7.70
CA TYR A 178 1.41 -4.78 -6.73
C TYR A 178 0.34 -5.66 -7.40
N VAL A 179 -0.32 -5.17 -8.45
CA VAL A 179 -1.34 -5.95 -9.17
C VAL A 179 -0.73 -7.19 -9.83
N GLY A 180 0.46 -7.05 -10.44
CA GLY A 180 1.16 -8.21 -11.02
C GLY A 180 1.62 -9.21 -9.97
N ASN A 181 2.02 -8.74 -8.78
CA ASN A 181 2.33 -9.61 -7.64
C ASN A 181 1.09 -10.38 -7.17
N LEU A 182 -0.09 -9.73 -7.09
CA LEU A 182 -1.34 -10.41 -6.76
C LEU A 182 -1.68 -11.51 -7.77
N VAL A 183 -1.53 -11.25 -9.07
CA VAL A 183 -1.73 -12.27 -10.12
C VAL A 183 -0.80 -13.47 -9.90
N LYS A 184 0.47 -13.24 -9.60
CA LYS A 184 1.43 -14.30 -9.28
C LYS A 184 1.05 -15.09 -8.03
N LEU A 185 0.68 -14.41 -6.96
CA LEU A 185 0.24 -15.06 -5.71
C LEU A 185 -1.04 -15.87 -5.92
N ALA A 186 -1.94 -15.40 -6.79
CA ALA A 186 -3.15 -16.11 -7.17
C ALA A 186 -2.90 -17.33 -8.06
N GLY A 187 -1.69 -17.50 -8.61
CA GLY A 187 -1.30 -18.65 -9.44
C GLY A 187 -1.34 -18.38 -10.94
N GLY A 188 -1.55 -17.13 -11.39
CA GLY A 188 -1.40 -16.72 -12.78
C GLY A 188 0.07 -16.44 -13.15
N VAL A 189 0.38 -16.45 -14.44
CA VAL A 189 1.69 -16.14 -15.00
C VAL A 189 1.61 -14.84 -15.80
N ASN A 190 2.24 -13.77 -15.32
CA ASN A 190 2.28 -12.51 -16.06
C ASN A 190 3.12 -12.66 -17.33
N VAL A 191 2.57 -12.31 -18.49
CA VAL A 191 3.24 -12.48 -19.80
C VAL A 191 4.51 -11.61 -19.97
N TYR A 192 4.70 -10.63 -19.10
CA TYR A 192 5.89 -9.77 -19.04
C TYR A 192 6.86 -10.14 -17.91
N GLY A 193 6.54 -11.17 -17.09
CA GLY A 193 7.36 -11.56 -15.95
C GLY A 193 7.61 -10.38 -15.01
N ASP A 194 8.82 -10.29 -14.46
CA ASP A 194 9.22 -9.23 -13.53
C ASP A 194 9.57 -7.88 -14.22
N GLY A 195 9.55 -7.83 -15.58
CA GLY A 195 9.85 -6.61 -16.34
C GLY A 195 11.25 -6.05 -16.09
N ASP A 196 12.25 -6.90 -15.81
CA ASP A 196 13.59 -6.49 -15.41
C ASP A 196 13.58 -5.59 -14.14
N GLY A 197 12.65 -5.86 -13.22
CA GLY A 197 12.47 -5.11 -11.99
C GLY A 197 11.68 -3.82 -12.14
N GLN A 198 11.12 -3.52 -13.32
CA GLN A 198 10.24 -2.38 -13.56
C GLN A 198 8.80 -2.76 -13.23
N GLU A 199 8.12 -1.94 -12.42
CA GLU A 199 6.69 -2.15 -12.10
C GLU A 199 5.79 -2.00 -13.33
N PHE A 200 6.15 -1.07 -14.23
CA PHE A 200 5.33 -0.72 -15.38
C PHE A 200 6.16 -0.56 -16.64
N LEU A 201 5.61 -1.03 -17.76
CA LEU A 201 6.19 -0.89 -19.10
C LEU A 201 5.26 -0.07 -19.99
N THR A 202 5.85 0.61 -20.97
CA THR A 202 5.06 1.30 -22.01
C THR A 202 4.23 0.28 -22.80
N ALA A 203 2.94 0.56 -22.97
CA ALA A 203 2.05 -0.28 -23.74
C ALA A 203 2.43 -0.31 -25.23
N ASN A 204 2.52 -1.52 -25.78
CA ASN A 204 2.68 -1.77 -27.22
C ASN A 204 1.77 -2.96 -27.58
N THR A 205 0.67 -2.67 -28.25
CA THR A 205 -0.37 -3.66 -28.56
C THR A 205 0.10 -4.75 -29.52
N GLU A 206 1.04 -4.45 -30.43
CA GLU A 206 1.64 -5.46 -31.31
C GLU A 206 2.50 -6.45 -30.52
N ASP A 207 3.32 -5.94 -29.59
CA ASP A 207 4.13 -6.80 -28.71
C ASP A 207 3.24 -7.64 -27.78
N MET A 208 2.23 -7.02 -27.14
CA MET A 208 1.23 -7.72 -26.31
C MET A 208 0.55 -8.87 -27.06
N LYS A 209 0.18 -8.63 -28.34
CA LYS A 209 -0.44 -9.67 -29.18
C LYS A 209 0.49 -10.88 -29.38
N THR A 210 1.79 -10.65 -29.51
CA THR A 210 2.76 -11.76 -29.66
C THR A 210 2.92 -12.63 -28.41
N LYS A 211 2.51 -12.09 -27.25
CA LYS A 211 2.54 -12.81 -25.96
C LYS A 211 1.40 -13.82 -25.81
N GLU A 212 0.33 -13.67 -26.58
CA GLU A 212 -0.86 -14.53 -26.58
C GLU A 212 -1.39 -14.83 -25.17
N PRO A 213 -1.77 -13.80 -24.37
CA PRO A 213 -2.28 -14.01 -23.02
C PRO A 213 -3.61 -14.78 -23.05
N ASP A 214 -3.79 -15.71 -22.12
CA ASP A 214 -5.06 -16.40 -21.89
C ASP A 214 -6.12 -15.46 -21.32
N ILE A 215 -5.69 -14.49 -20.51
CA ILE A 215 -6.57 -13.57 -19.77
C ILE A 215 -5.99 -12.14 -19.84
N ILE A 216 -6.87 -11.15 -19.97
CA ILE A 216 -6.53 -9.74 -19.87
C ILE A 216 -7.24 -9.17 -18.65
N LEU A 217 -6.46 -8.60 -17.71
CA LEU A 217 -6.95 -7.90 -16.54
C LEU A 217 -6.70 -6.40 -16.70
N ARG A 218 -7.73 -5.58 -16.43
CA ARG A 218 -7.69 -4.14 -16.53
C ARG A 218 -7.90 -3.53 -15.15
N ALA A 219 -6.87 -2.85 -14.62
CA ALA A 219 -6.91 -2.15 -13.34
C ALA A 219 -6.89 -0.64 -13.55
N ALA A 220 -7.41 0.13 -12.61
CA ALA A 220 -7.38 1.59 -12.64
C ALA A 220 -6.37 2.13 -11.63
N HIS A 221 -5.54 3.11 -12.05
CA HIS A 221 -4.67 3.85 -11.12
C HIS A 221 -5.43 4.94 -10.34
N ALA A 222 -6.36 5.62 -11.01
CA ALA A 222 -7.20 6.68 -10.46
C ALA A 222 -8.44 6.84 -11.32
N LEU A 223 -9.48 7.52 -10.82
CA LEU A 223 -10.72 7.80 -11.56
C LEU A 223 -11.27 6.53 -12.24
N PRO A 224 -11.67 5.52 -11.48
CA PRO A 224 -11.97 4.19 -12.02
C PRO A 224 -13.08 4.20 -13.07
N GLU A 225 -14.08 5.06 -12.94
CA GLU A 225 -15.18 5.17 -13.93
C GLU A 225 -14.65 5.65 -15.28
N ASP A 226 -13.83 6.71 -15.30
CA ASP A 226 -13.23 7.26 -16.53
C ASP A 226 -12.26 6.25 -17.18
N VAL A 227 -11.55 5.47 -16.37
CA VAL A 227 -10.61 4.44 -16.85
C VAL A 227 -11.36 3.26 -17.47
N VAL A 228 -12.47 2.82 -16.87
CA VAL A 228 -13.31 1.75 -17.44
C VAL A 228 -13.89 2.19 -18.78
N GLU A 229 -14.42 3.43 -18.87
CA GLU A 229 -14.93 4.00 -20.13
C GLU A 229 -13.81 4.07 -21.19
N MET A 230 -12.62 4.55 -20.81
CA MET A 230 -11.45 4.59 -21.71
C MET A 230 -11.07 3.20 -22.22
N PHE A 231 -11.06 2.19 -21.38
CA PHE A 231 -10.78 0.82 -21.82
C PHE A 231 -11.87 0.25 -22.74
N GLN A 232 -13.15 0.56 -22.48
CA GLN A 232 -14.23 0.14 -23.35
C GLN A 232 -14.05 0.75 -24.75
N ASP A 233 -13.83 2.07 -24.85
CA ASP A 233 -13.57 2.75 -26.10
C ASP A 233 -12.34 2.20 -26.83
N GLU A 234 -11.24 1.95 -26.14
CA GLU A 234 -10.00 1.41 -26.72
C GLU A 234 -10.24 0.01 -27.30
N PHE A 235 -10.92 -0.88 -26.57
CA PHE A 235 -11.17 -2.25 -27.02
C PHE A 235 -12.22 -2.33 -28.13
N GLU A 236 -13.14 -1.34 -28.24
CA GLU A 236 -14.12 -1.25 -29.31
C GLU A 236 -13.53 -0.65 -30.59
N THR A 237 -12.70 0.40 -30.47
CA THR A 237 -12.25 1.21 -31.62
C THR A 237 -10.92 0.76 -32.20
N ASN A 238 -10.04 0.18 -31.40
CA ASN A 238 -8.73 -0.31 -31.85
C ASN A 238 -8.85 -1.78 -32.30
N ASP A 239 -8.85 -1.98 -33.62
CA ASP A 239 -9.07 -3.30 -34.23
C ASP A 239 -8.06 -4.40 -33.83
N ILE A 240 -6.91 -4.04 -33.28
CA ILE A 240 -5.89 -5.02 -32.87
C ILE A 240 -6.41 -5.95 -31.76
N TRP A 241 -7.24 -5.42 -30.85
CA TRP A 241 -7.77 -6.20 -29.72
C TRP A 241 -8.66 -7.37 -30.19
N LYS A 242 -9.33 -7.26 -31.33
CA LYS A 242 -10.16 -8.34 -31.90
C LYS A 242 -9.36 -9.60 -32.28
N HIS A 243 -8.03 -9.48 -32.35
CA HIS A 243 -7.14 -10.56 -32.70
C HIS A 243 -6.56 -11.30 -31.48
N PHE A 244 -6.86 -10.82 -30.25
CA PHE A 244 -6.49 -11.53 -29.03
C PHE A 244 -7.49 -12.64 -28.75
N GLU A 245 -6.99 -13.85 -28.45
CA GLU A 245 -7.86 -14.99 -28.12
C GLU A 245 -8.65 -14.69 -26.84
N ALA A 246 -8.02 -14.10 -25.82
CA ALA A 246 -8.68 -13.67 -24.60
C ALA A 246 -9.89 -12.73 -24.87
N VAL A 247 -9.81 -11.85 -25.87
CA VAL A 247 -10.93 -10.96 -26.24
C VAL A 247 -12.03 -11.74 -26.94
N GLN A 248 -11.67 -12.65 -27.86
CA GLN A 248 -12.62 -13.49 -28.61
C GLN A 248 -13.39 -14.44 -27.69
N GLU A 249 -12.76 -14.92 -26.62
CA GLU A 249 -13.35 -15.82 -25.63
C GLU A 249 -14.01 -15.08 -24.45
N GLY A 250 -13.99 -13.74 -24.44
CA GLY A 250 -14.59 -12.93 -23.38
C GLY A 250 -13.82 -12.98 -22.05
N ARG A 251 -12.54 -13.35 -22.09
CA ARG A 251 -11.65 -13.41 -20.89
C ARG A 251 -10.91 -12.07 -20.65
N VAL A 252 -11.68 -10.99 -20.62
CA VAL A 252 -11.22 -9.63 -20.33
C VAL A 252 -12.01 -9.10 -19.14
N TYR A 253 -11.34 -8.73 -18.06
CA TYR A 253 -12.00 -8.38 -16.81
C TYR A 253 -11.50 -7.03 -16.28
N ASP A 254 -12.44 -6.19 -15.81
CA ASP A 254 -12.13 -4.98 -15.06
C ASP A 254 -12.03 -5.32 -13.58
N LEU A 255 -10.90 -4.98 -12.97
CA LEU A 255 -10.62 -5.27 -11.57
C LEU A 255 -11.17 -4.16 -10.66
N PRO A 256 -11.78 -4.51 -9.50
CA PRO A 256 -12.25 -3.54 -8.52
C PRO A 256 -11.11 -2.63 -8.01
N TYR A 257 -11.30 -1.32 -8.12
CA TYR A 257 -10.26 -0.32 -7.81
C TYR A 257 -9.79 -0.36 -6.35
N ASP A 258 -10.68 -0.63 -5.41
CA ASP A 258 -10.40 -0.69 -3.97
C ASP A 258 -9.47 -1.85 -3.58
N LEU A 259 -9.46 -2.93 -4.37
CA LEU A 259 -8.62 -4.11 -4.16
C LEU A 259 -7.31 -4.04 -4.97
N PHE A 260 -7.34 -3.50 -6.19
CA PHE A 260 -6.25 -3.55 -7.16
C PHE A 260 -5.59 -2.19 -7.42
N GLY A 261 -5.22 -1.50 -6.35
CA GLY A 261 -4.52 -0.21 -6.42
C GLY A 261 -3.01 -0.34 -6.66
N MET A 262 -2.29 0.71 -6.30
CA MET A 262 -0.84 0.84 -6.55
C MET A 262 0.05 0.30 -5.42
N SER A 263 -0.52 -0.04 -4.28
CA SER A 263 0.24 -0.43 -3.07
C SER A 263 -0.43 -1.60 -2.37
N ALA A 264 0.39 -2.51 -1.86
CA ALA A 264 -0.06 -3.59 -1.01
C ALA A 264 -0.79 -3.06 0.23
N LYS A 265 -1.89 -3.71 0.58
CA LYS A 265 -2.75 -3.42 1.72
C LYS A 265 -3.19 -4.73 2.38
N PHE A 266 -3.74 -4.65 3.58
CA PHE A 266 -4.25 -5.81 4.32
C PHE A 266 -5.49 -6.46 3.70
N ASN A 267 -6.12 -5.84 2.70
CA ASN A 267 -7.22 -6.43 1.93
C ASN A 267 -6.76 -7.29 0.73
N TYR A 268 -5.47 -7.64 0.63
CA TYR A 268 -4.96 -8.56 -0.40
C TYR A 268 -5.66 -9.95 -0.39
N PRO A 269 -6.15 -10.49 0.74
CA PRO A 269 -6.92 -11.73 0.71
C PRO A 269 -8.17 -11.62 -0.16
N ASP A 270 -8.94 -10.53 -0.01
CA ASP A 270 -10.13 -10.28 -0.82
C ASP A 270 -9.77 -10.16 -2.32
N ALA A 271 -8.63 -9.51 -2.62
CA ALA A 271 -8.13 -9.41 -3.99
C ALA A 271 -7.74 -10.78 -4.59
N LEU A 272 -7.15 -11.67 -3.79
CA LEU A 272 -6.81 -13.04 -4.23
C LEU A 272 -8.07 -13.88 -4.44
N GLU A 273 -9.08 -13.74 -3.57
CA GLU A 273 -10.39 -14.40 -3.72
C GLU A 273 -11.12 -13.91 -4.98
N GLU A 274 -11.04 -12.61 -5.31
CA GLU A 274 -11.58 -12.05 -6.55
C GLU A 274 -10.87 -12.59 -7.81
N LEU A 275 -9.54 -12.76 -7.75
CA LEU A 275 -8.77 -13.28 -8.88
C LEU A 275 -9.02 -14.78 -9.14
N GLN A 276 -9.33 -15.56 -8.11
CA GLN A 276 -9.44 -17.02 -8.24
C GLN A 276 -10.44 -17.48 -9.33
N PRO A 277 -11.71 -17.02 -9.35
CA PRO A 277 -12.65 -17.38 -10.39
C PRO A 277 -12.27 -16.84 -11.77
N LEU A 278 -11.58 -15.68 -11.84
CA LEU A 278 -11.13 -15.09 -13.10
C LEU A 278 -10.01 -15.92 -13.74
N LEU A 279 -9.11 -16.47 -12.92
CA LEU A 279 -7.96 -17.25 -13.40
C LEU A 279 -8.34 -18.69 -13.73
N PHE A 280 -9.19 -19.31 -12.91
CA PHE A 280 -9.43 -20.76 -13.01
C PHE A 280 -10.85 -21.12 -13.43
N GLY A 281 -11.72 -20.14 -13.67
CA GLY A 281 -13.15 -20.35 -13.86
C GLY A 281 -13.87 -20.68 -12.55
N GLU A 282 -15.19 -20.49 -12.49
CA GLU A 282 -15.98 -21.00 -11.39
C GLU A 282 -15.85 -22.52 -11.41
N GLY A 283 -15.43 -23.10 -10.30
CA GLY A 283 -15.44 -24.54 -10.10
C GLY A 283 -16.89 -25.03 -10.27
N ILE A 284 -17.15 -25.69 -11.38
CA ILE A 284 -18.42 -26.34 -11.68
C ILE A 284 -18.60 -27.51 -10.70
#